data_fd85a2033a5a9ccb9ced1a32f16c8f3c
#
_entry.id   fd85a2033a5a9ccb9ced1a32f16c8f3c
#
_cell.length_a   1.000
_cell.length_b   1.000
_cell.length_c   1.000
_cell.angle_alpha   90.00
_cell.angle_beta   90.00
_cell.angle_gamma   90.00
#
_symmetry.space_group_name_H-M   'P 1'
#
loop_
_entity.id
_entity.type
_entity.pdbx_description
1 polymer ?
#
loop_
_entity_poly.entity_id
_entity_poly.type
_entity_poly.pdbx_seq_one_letter_code
_entity_poly.pdbx_strand_id
1 'polypeptide(L)'
;MEHTMKVIARIHSDFPEKFGIPRQSGLVPALRAKIVFEPEYRNPDALRGIEGFSHLWLIWQFSAAVRDTWSPTVRPPRLGGNERVGVFATRSPFRPNAIGLSCVKLESVQHEDDFGDVLIVSGADLMDGTPIYDIKPYLPYADAHPEALGGFAPSPKETIEVKSPPELLQKLPEGRREALLGVLAQDPRPQYQNDPERVYGMSFGGWDVKFRVKDGVLTVLSLAKTEHQ
;
A
#
# COMPACT_ATOMS: atom_id res chain seq x y z
N MET A 1 -19.60 -13.22 20.12
CA MET A 1 -18.35 -13.21 20.91
C MET A 1 -17.39 -12.28 20.18
N GLU A 2 -16.90 -11.26 20.85
CA GLU A 2 -15.90 -10.32 20.31
C GLU A 2 -14.53 -10.67 20.88
N HIS A 3 -13.49 -10.57 20.05
CA HIS A 3 -12.11 -10.77 20.47
C HIS A 3 -11.32 -9.49 20.19
N THR A 4 -10.67 -8.95 21.21
CA THR A 4 -9.83 -7.77 21.08
C THR A 4 -8.46 -8.17 20.51
N MET A 5 -8.01 -7.47 19.46
CA MET A 5 -6.66 -7.58 18.93
C MET A 5 -5.80 -6.41 19.42
N LYS A 6 -4.56 -6.68 19.76
CA LYS A 6 -3.61 -5.64 20.15
C LYS A 6 -2.91 -5.09 18.91
N VAL A 7 -2.73 -3.78 18.87
CA VAL A 7 -1.84 -3.13 17.88
C VAL A 7 -0.41 -3.32 18.38
N ILE A 8 0.42 -4.00 17.61
CA ILE A 8 1.83 -4.25 17.97
C ILE A 8 2.79 -3.25 17.34
N ALA A 9 2.41 -2.68 16.20
CA ALA A 9 3.24 -1.74 15.45
C ALA A 9 2.38 -0.84 14.56
N ARG A 10 2.99 0.21 14.02
CA ARG A 10 2.42 1.04 12.95
C ARG A 10 3.40 1.16 11.80
N ILE A 11 2.85 1.22 10.59
CA ILE A 11 3.66 1.49 9.41
C ILE A 11 3.69 3.00 9.13
N HIS A 12 4.86 3.51 8.76
CA HIS A 12 5.05 4.85 8.22
C HIS A 12 5.39 4.73 6.74
N SER A 13 4.53 5.32 5.90
CA SER A 13 4.62 5.24 4.45
C SER A 13 4.47 6.62 3.80
N ASP A 14 4.70 6.71 2.49
CA ASP A 14 4.55 7.94 1.72
C ASP A 14 3.08 8.32 1.42
N PHE A 15 2.10 7.56 1.94
CA PHE A 15 0.67 7.77 1.67
C PHE A 15 -0.08 8.28 2.90
N PRO A 16 -0.30 9.60 3.05
CA PRO A 16 -1.11 10.13 4.15
C PRO A 16 -2.61 9.85 3.98
N GLU A 17 -3.04 9.48 2.78
CA GLU A 17 -4.42 9.19 2.42
C GLU A 17 -4.53 7.98 1.49
N LYS A 18 -5.76 7.49 1.26
CA LYS A 18 -6.01 6.27 0.45
C LYS A 18 -5.73 6.44 -1.03
N PHE A 19 -5.83 7.65 -1.57
CA PHE A 19 -5.68 7.88 -2.99
C PHE A 19 -4.21 7.72 -3.41
N GLY A 20 -3.97 6.90 -4.42
CA GLY A 20 -2.62 6.60 -4.91
C GLY A 20 -1.99 5.33 -4.33
N ILE A 21 -2.50 4.78 -3.23
CA ILE A 21 -1.97 3.52 -2.69
C ILE A 21 -2.12 2.40 -3.73
N PRO A 22 -1.06 1.62 -4.02
CA PRO A 22 -1.14 0.44 -4.86
C PRO A 22 -2.21 -0.54 -4.34
N ARG A 23 -2.93 -1.20 -5.23
CA ARG A 23 -4.05 -2.07 -4.85
C ARG A 23 -3.64 -3.36 -4.17
N GLN A 24 -2.40 -3.75 -4.29
CA GLN A 24 -1.78 -4.93 -3.65
C GLN A 24 -0.32 -4.62 -3.35
N SER A 25 0.20 -5.26 -2.32
CA SER A 25 1.63 -5.24 -2.01
C SER A 25 2.48 -5.82 -3.16
N GLY A 26 3.70 -5.34 -3.28
CA GLY A 26 4.66 -5.81 -4.27
C GLY A 26 4.48 -5.24 -5.69
N LEU A 27 3.37 -4.54 -6.00
CA LEU A 27 3.16 -3.94 -7.33
C LEU A 27 4.13 -2.79 -7.64
N VAL A 28 4.63 -2.12 -6.62
CA VAL A 28 5.63 -1.05 -6.71
C VAL A 28 6.78 -1.35 -5.76
N PRO A 29 7.77 -2.15 -6.17
CA PRO A 29 8.88 -2.59 -5.30
C PRO A 29 9.76 -1.46 -4.78
N ALA A 30 9.79 -0.31 -5.46
CA ALA A 30 10.56 0.86 -5.04
C ALA A 30 9.96 1.62 -3.84
N LEU A 31 8.68 1.37 -3.49
CA LEU A 31 8.06 1.96 -2.30
C LEU A 31 8.76 1.47 -1.03
N ARG A 32 9.26 2.40 -0.23
CA ARG A 32 9.84 2.13 1.08
C ARG A 32 8.87 2.53 2.17
N ALA A 33 8.84 1.76 3.24
CA ALA A 33 8.09 2.08 4.44
C ALA A 33 8.85 1.61 5.67
N LYS A 34 8.55 2.23 6.81
CA LYS A 34 9.13 1.91 8.11
C LYS A 34 8.04 1.37 9.03
N ILE A 35 8.29 0.23 9.68
CA ILE A 35 7.42 -0.33 10.70
C ILE A 35 8.03 -0.03 12.06
N VAL A 36 7.28 0.71 12.88
CA VAL A 36 7.67 1.12 14.23
C VAL A 36 6.79 0.36 15.22
N PHE A 37 7.40 -0.35 16.15
CA PHE A 37 6.68 -1.09 17.18
C PHE A 37 6.12 -0.15 18.25
N GLU A 38 4.96 -0.49 18.81
CA GLU A 38 4.43 0.18 19.98
C GLU A 38 5.38 -0.07 21.18
N PRO A 39 5.49 0.87 22.15
CA PRO A 39 6.50 0.78 23.21
C PRO A 39 6.52 -0.55 23.96
N GLU A 40 5.35 -1.16 24.20
CA GLU A 40 5.22 -2.46 24.88
C GLU A 40 5.94 -3.59 24.13
N TYR A 41 6.09 -3.47 22.80
CA TYR A 41 6.60 -4.53 21.92
C TYR A 41 8.02 -4.26 21.37
N ARG A 42 8.71 -3.22 21.85
CA ARG A 42 10.08 -2.84 21.43
C ARG A 42 11.17 -3.71 22.07
N ASN A 43 10.93 -5.01 22.12
CA ASN A 43 11.92 -5.95 22.66
C ASN A 43 12.74 -6.54 21.51
N PRO A 44 14.09 -6.33 21.45
CA PRO A 44 14.91 -6.82 20.35
C PRO A 44 14.91 -8.34 20.24
N ASP A 45 14.64 -9.07 21.33
CA ASP A 45 14.53 -10.52 21.29
C ASP A 45 13.35 -11.01 20.43
N ALA A 46 12.29 -10.19 20.29
CA ALA A 46 11.16 -10.52 19.43
C ALA A 46 11.52 -10.49 17.93
N LEU A 47 12.61 -9.82 17.56
CA LEU A 47 13.09 -9.73 16.18
C LEU A 47 14.25 -10.67 15.89
N ARG A 48 14.71 -11.43 16.90
CA ARG A 48 15.85 -12.34 16.73
C ARG A 48 15.60 -13.34 15.61
N GLY A 49 16.44 -13.31 14.58
CA GLY A 49 16.36 -14.20 13.42
C GLY A 49 15.47 -13.72 12.29
N ILE A 50 14.78 -12.56 12.40
CA ILE A 50 13.89 -12.03 11.34
C ILE A 50 14.67 -11.71 10.07
N GLU A 51 15.93 -11.31 10.17
CA GLU A 51 16.81 -10.97 9.03
C GLU A 51 17.12 -12.19 8.14
N GLY A 52 16.85 -13.41 8.62
CA GLY A 52 16.93 -14.63 7.82
C GLY A 52 15.81 -14.79 6.79
N PHE A 53 14.79 -13.93 6.84
CA PHE A 53 13.63 -13.96 5.94
C PHE A 53 13.65 -12.76 5.01
N SER A 54 13.43 -13.01 3.72
CA SER A 54 13.37 -11.95 2.71
C SER A 54 12.01 -11.22 2.65
N HIS A 55 10.94 -11.89 3.07
CA HIS A 55 9.58 -11.35 3.02
C HIS A 55 8.82 -11.64 4.31
N LEU A 56 7.90 -10.74 4.62
CA LEU A 56 7.04 -10.79 5.80
C LEU A 56 5.59 -10.62 5.41
N TRP A 57 4.71 -11.38 6.04
CA TRP A 57 3.28 -11.12 6.09
C TRP A 57 2.96 -10.08 7.16
N LEU A 58 2.26 -9.01 6.78
CA LEU A 58 1.67 -8.04 7.69
C LEU A 58 0.18 -8.31 7.80
N ILE A 59 -0.32 -8.47 9.03
CA ILE A 59 -1.73 -8.55 9.36
C ILE A 59 -2.11 -7.22 10.01
N TRP A 60 -3.01 -6.47 9.36
CA TRP A 60 -3.24 -5.08 9.70
C TRP A 60 -4.72 -4.68 9.57
N GLN A 61 -5.09 -3.48 10.00
CA GLN A 61 -6.46 -2.99 9.95
C GLN A 61 -6.66 -1.95 8.85
N PHE A 62 -7.74 -2.08 8.11
CA PHE A 62 -8.25 -1.00 7.26
C PHE A 62 -8.87 0.12 8.11
N SER A 63 -8.04 0.81 8.92
CA SER A 63 -8.47 1.78 9.94
C SER A 63 -9.36 2.90 9.38
N ALA A 64 -9.10 3.35 8.16
CA ALA A 64 -9.89 4.38 7.49
C ALA A 64 -11.13 3.83 6.73
N ALA A 65 -11.50 2.56 6.90
CA ALA A 65 -12.63 1.93 6.21
C ALA A 65 -13.54 1.11 7.15
N VAL A 66 -13.34 1.22 8.45
CA VAL A 66 -14.19 0.58 9.46
C VAL A 66 -15.62 1.13 9.35
N ARG A 67 -16.61 0.23 9.40
CA ARG A 67 -18.04 0.54 9.36
C ARG A 67 -18.78 -0.23 10.44
N ASP A 68 -19.84 0.33 10.96
CA ASP A 68 -20.71 -0.33 11.94
C ASP A 68 -21.48 -1.52 11.36
N THR A 69 -21.71 -1.49 10.05
CA THR A 69 -22.43 -2.55 9.32
C THR A 69 -21.61 -3.05 8.14
N TRP A 70 -21.71 -4.35 7.88
CA TRP A 70 -21.08 -4.99 6.74
C TRP A 70 -22.10 -5.35 5.65
N SER A 71 -21.62 -5.59 4.44
CA SER A 71 -22.46 -6.08 3.35
C SER A 71 -21.96 -7.44 2.87
N PRO A 72 -22.84 -8.43 2.65
CA PRO A 72 -22.44 -9.74 2.12
C PRO A 72 -21.88 -9.66 0.70
N THR A 73 -22.17 -8.58 -0.03
CA THR A 73 -21.67 -8.38 -1.39
C THR A 73 -21.03 -7.02 -1.56
N VAL A 74 -20.06 -6.96 -2.47
CA VAL A 74 -19.37 -5.72 -2.89
C VAL A 74 -19.33 -5.64 -4.41
N ARG A 75 -18.97 -4.47 -4.93
CA ARG A 75 -18.79 -4.23 -6.37
C ARG A 75 -17.31 -3.95 -6.64
N PRO A 76 -16.54 -4.96 -7.05
CA PRO A 76 -15.12 -4.77 -7.35
C PRO A 76 -14.96 -3.82 -8.53
N PRO A 77 -14.09 -2.78 -8.43
CA PRO A 77 -13.81 -1.91 -9.57
C PRO A 77 -13.32 -2.68 -10.79
N ARG A 78 -12.61 -3.79 -10.59
CA ARG A 78 -12.06 -4.63 -11.65
C ARG A 78 -13.13 -5.27 -12.55
N LEU A 79 -14.35 -5.44 -12.02
CA LEU A 79 -15.53 -5.90 -12.77
C LEU A 79 -16.41 -4.73 -13.26
N GLY A 80 -15.82 -3.55 -13.48
CA GLY A 80 -16.52 -2.36 -13.95
C GLY A 80 -17.43 -1.69 -12.90
N GLY A 81 -17.43 -2.18 -11.65
CA GLY A 81 -18.25 -1.62 -10.56
C GLY A 81 -19.74 -1.91 -10.62
N ASN A 82 -20.23 -2.65 -11.63
CA ASN A 82 -21.64 -2.99 -11.82
C ASN A 82 -21.97 -4.39 -11.28
N GLU A 83 -21.06 -5.33 -11.40
CA GLU A 83 -21.23 -6.70 -10.94
C GLU A 83 -21.03 -6.79 -9.42
N ARG A 84 -21.92 -7.55 -8.76
CA ARG A 84 -21.81 -7.85 -7.32
C ARG A 84 -21.21 -9.23 -7.13
N VAL A 85 -20.23 -9.32 -6.23
CA VAL A 85 -19.65 -10.60 -5.81
C VAL A 85 -19.64 -10.69 -4.27
N GLY A 86 -19.57 -11.89 -3.74
CA GLY A 86 -19.48 -12.11 -2.29
C GLY A 86 -18.24 -11.41 -1.71
N VAL A 87 -18.38 -10.78 -0.55
CA VAL A 87 -17.28 -10.02 0.08
C VAL A 87 -16.07 -10.93 0.35
N PHE A 88 -16.29 -12.19 0.68
CA PHE A 88 -15.23 -13.17 0.95
C PHE A 88 -14.51 -13.66 -0.32
N ALA A 89 -15.09 -13.44 -1.50
CA ALA A 89 -14.42 -13.64 -2.78
C ALA A 89 -13.57 -12.43 -3.20
N THR A 90 -13.36 -11.46 -2.31
CA THR A 90 -12.61 -10.22 -2.57
C THR A 90 -11.66 -9.88 -1.45
N ARG A 91 -10.76 -8.92 -1.71
CA ARG A 91 -9.92 -8.26 -0.70
C ARG A 91 -10.47 -6.87 -0.31
N SER A 92 -11.79 -6.68 -0.42
CA SER A 92 -12.46 -5.43 -0.04
C SER A 92 -12.29 -5.16 1.47
N PRO A 93 -12.08 -3.90 1.88
CA PRO A 93 -12.05 -3.51 3.29
C PRO A 93 -13.43 -3.60 3.97
N PHE A 94 -14.53 -3.61 3.18
CA PHE A 94 -15.91 -3.60 3.69
C PHE A 94 -16.39 -5.01 4.08
N ARG A 95 -15.71 -5.60 5.02
CA ARG A 95 -15.92 -6.96 5.52
C ARG A 95 -16.16 -6.94 7.05
N PRO A 96 -16.72 -8.02 7.64
CA PRO A 96 -17.03 -8.03 9.08
C PRO A 96 -15.85 -7.66 9.98
N ASN A 97 -14.68 -8.21 9.68
CA ASN A 97 -13.42 -7.81 10.27
C ASN A 97 -12.61 -7.10 9.19
N ALA A 98 -12.40 -5.80 9.33
CA ALA A 98 -11.67 -4.98 8.36
C ALA A 98 -10.15 -5.24 8.43
N ILE A 99 -9.76 -6.52 8.28
CA ILE A 99 -8.36 -6.99 8.34
C ILE A 99 -7.78 -7.05 6.93
N GLY A 100 -6.58 -6.48 6.79
CA GLY A 100 -5.74 -6.56 5.60
C GLY A 100 -4.61 -7.58 5.78
N LEU A 101 -4.11 -8.07 4.66
CA LEU A 101 -2.97 -8.98 4.58
C LEU A 101 -2.08 -8.53 3.44
N SER A 102 -0.81 -8.21 3.75
CA SER A 102 0.17 -7.75 2.75
C SER A 102 1.48 -8.50 2.91
N CYS A 103 2.02 -9.00 1.81
CA CYS A 103 3.37 -9.52 1.77
C CYS A 103 4.32 -8.40 1.37
N VAL A 104 5.28 -8.07 2.24
CA VAL A 104 6.27 -7.02 1.98
C VAL A 104 7.68 -7.62 2.01
N LYS A 105 8.60 -7.01 1.26
CA LYS A 105 10.00 -7.41 1.34
C LYS A 105 10.64 -6.75 2.56
N LEU A 106 11.37 -7.51 3.38
CA LEU A 106 12.23 -6.99 4.43
C LEU A 106 13.54 -6.50 3.81
N GLU A 107 13.85 -5.23 3.99
CA GLU A 107 15.09 -4.63 3.48
C GLU A 107 16.18 -4.62 4.55
N SER A 108 15.83 -4.24 5.78
CA SER A 108 16.75 -4.23 6.92
C SER A 108 16.02 -4.09 8.25
N VAL A 109 16.68 -4.44 9.32
CA VAL A 109 16.38 -4.02 10.69
C VAL A 109 17.31 -2.86 11.02
N GLN A 110 16.80 -1.75 11.54
CA GLN A 110 17.58 -0.58 11.91
C GLN A 110 17.27 -0.17 13.34
N HIS A 111 18.30 0.24 14.08
CA HIS A 111 18.11 0.80 15.41
C HIS A 111 17.95 2.31 15.33
N GLU A 112 16.91 2.84 15.96
CA GLU A 112 16.65 4.28 16.11
C GLU A 112 16.54 4.61 17.60
N ASP A 113 17.19 5.68 18.07
CA ASP A 113 17.27 6.04 19.50
C ASP A 113 15.88 6.22 20.14
N ASP A 114 14.93 6.81 19.41
CA ASP A 114 13.57 7.10 19.90
C ASP A 114 12.62 5.89 19.81
N PHE A 115 12.87 4.97 18.89
CA PHE A 115 11.92 3.90 18.53
C PHE A 115 12.45 2.48 18.80
N GLY A 116 13.75 2.32 19.15
CA GLY A 116 14.39 1.02 19.21
C GLY A 116 14.54 0.41 17.83
N ASP A 117 14.44 -0.92 17.72
CA ASP A 117 14.59 -1.60 16.44
C ASP A 117 13.32 -1.45 15.60
N VAL A 118 13.49 -0.96 14.37
CA VAL A 118 12.45 -0.75 13.38
C VAL A 118 12.70 -1.62 12.14
N LEU A 119 11.65 -1.99 11.42
CA LEU A 119 11.79 -2.74 10.18
C LEU A 119 11.66 -1.79 8.99
N ILE A 120 12.63 -1.81 8.10
CA ILE A 120 12.53 -1.16 6.79
C ILE A 120 12.05 -2.18 5.79
N VAL A 121 10.92 -1.88 5.15
CA VAL A 121 10.27 -2.77 4.20
C VAL A 121 10.05 -2.09 2.86
N SER A 122 9.84 -2.88 1.80
CA SER A 122 9.47 -2.36 0.49
C SER A 122 8.26 -3.06 -0.09
N GLY A 123 7.60 -2.37 -1.04
CA GLY A 123 6.40 -2.86 -1.71
C GLY A 123 5.13 -2.81 -0.86
N ALA A 124 5.09 -2.03 0.21
CA ALA A 124 3.90 -1.91 1.06
C ALA A 124 2.77 -1.15 0.35
N ASP A 125 1.53 -1.60 0.59
CA ASP A 125 0.28 -1.04 0.08
C ASP A 125 -0.60 -0.49 1.22
N LEU A 126 0.03 0.13 2.22
CA LEU A 126 -0.62 0.62 3.42
C LEU A 126 -0.52 2.15 3.53
N MET A 127 -1.58 2.75 4.06
CA MET A 127 -1.59 4.17 4.42
C MET A 127 -0.69 4.43 5.63
N ASP A 128 -0.11 5.61 5.72
CA ASP A 128 0.66 6.06 6.88
C ASP A 128 -0.15 5.93 8.19
N GLY A 129 0.51 5.51 9.27
CA GLY A 129 -0.10 5.27 10.57
C GLY A 129 -0.98 4.03 10.66
N THR A 130 -1.09 3.19 9.61
CA THR A 130 -1.91 1.97 9.64
C THR A 130 -1.45 1.03 10.76
N PRO A 131 -2.38 0.60 11.66
CA PRO A 131 -2.06 -0.31 12.75
C PRO A 131 -1.82 -1.74 12.24
N ILE A 132 -0.76 -2.35 12.75
CA ILE A 132 -0.36 -3.74 12.49
C ILE A 132 -0.66 -4.57 13.74
N TYR A 133 -1.32 -5.71 13.53
CA TYR A 133 -1.71 -6.65 14.59
C TYR A 133 -0.73 -7.81 14.73
N ASP A 134 -0.09 -8.23 13.62
CA ASP A 134 0.85 -9.34 13.64
C ASP A 134 1.81 -9.26 12.44
N ILE A 135 3.01 -9.81 12.62
CA ILE A 135 4.03 -9.94 11.59
C ILE A 135 4.49 -11.40 11.59
N LYS A 136 4.45 -12.05 10.42
CA LYS A 136 4.91 -13.43 10.27
C LYS A 136 5.90 -13.54 9.11
N PRO A 137 6.90 -14.41 9.21
CA PRO A 137 7.78 -14.68 8.09
C PRO A 137 7.01 -15.33 6.93
N TYR A 138 7.37 -14.97 5.69
CA TYR A 138 6.93 -15.67 4.49
C TYR A 138 7.76 -16.94 4.31
N LEU A 139 7.09 -18.07 4.14
CA LEU A 139 7.69 -19.38 3.96
C LEU A 139 7.45 -19.87 2.52
N PRO A 140 8.44 -19.81 1.62
CA PRO A 140 8.22 -20.11 0.20
C PRO A 140 7.58 -21.47 -0.06
N TYR A 141 7.94 -22.49 0.71
CA TYR A 141 7.40 -23.83 0.53
C TYR A 141 5.93 -24.00 0.96
N ALA A 142 5.41 -23.06 1.81
CA ALA A 142 4.06 -23.10 2.32
C ALA A 142 3.15 -22.03 1.69
N ASP A 143 3.71 -20.86 1.37
CA ASP A 143 2.94 -19.68 0.96
C ASP A 143 2.88 -19.51 -0.56
N ALA A 144 3.82 -20.10 -1.31
CA ALA A 144 3.85 -19.98 -2.77
C ALA A 144 3.01 -21.07 -3.45
N HIS A 145 2.01 -20.65 -4.21
CA HIS A 145 1.13 -21.51 -4.99
C HIS A 145 1.08 -21.02 -6.45
N PRO A 146 2.11 -21.32 -7.27
CA PRO A 146 2.18 -20.83 -8.67
C PRO A 146 1.00 -21.29 -9.53
N GLU A 147 0.39 -22.43 -9.20
CA GLU A 147 -0.76 -23.03 -9.88
C GLU A 147 -2.11 -22.46 -9.45
N ALA A 148 -2.13 -21.55 -8.45
CA ALA A 148 -3.38 -21.04 -7.90
C ALA A 148 -4.19 -20.24 -8.92
N LEU A 149 -5.51 -20.44 -8.95
CA LEU A 149 -6.42 -19.69 -9.80
C LEU A 149 -6.78 -18.35 -9.16
N GLY A 150 -6.62 -17.26 -9.90
CA GLY A 150 -6.87 -15.90 -9.43
C GLY A 150 -8.33 -15.43 -9.52
N GLY A 151 -9.29 -16.27 -9.92
CA GLY A 151 -10.69 -15.90 -10.11
C GLY A 151 -10.84 -14.75 -11.12
N PHE A 152 -11.57 -13.68 -10.73
CA PHE A 152 -11.73 -12.49 -11.57
C PHE A 152 -10.47 -11.58 -11.61
N ALA A 153 -9.39 -11.95 -10.93
CA ALA A 153 -8.14 -11.19 -10.83
C ALA A 153 -6.91 -12.07 -11.10
N PRO A 154 -6.81 -12.73 -12.28
CA PRO A 154 -5.78 -13.72 -12.56
C PRO A 154 -4.37 -13.11 -12.70
N SER A 155 -4.27 -11.82 -13.01
CA SER A 155 -3.01 -11.12 -13.23
C SER A 155 -3.07 -9.69 -12.69
N PRO A 156 -1.95 -9.01 -12.46
CA PRO A 156 -1.95 -7.57 -12.21
C PRO A 156 -2.64 -6.80 -13.34
N LYS A 157 -3.16 -5.61 -13.03
CA LYS A 157 -3.62 -4.69 -14.08
C LYS A 157 -2.40 -4.21 -14.88
N GLU A 158 -2.57 -4.00 -16.19
CA GLU A 158 -1.53 -3.38 -17.00
C GLU A 158 -1.21 -1.97 -16.50
N THR A 159 0.07 -1.63 -16.53
CA THR A 159 0.55 -0.28 -16.20
C THR A 159 0.35 0.64 -17.38
N ILE A 160 0.24 1.94 -17.10
CA ILE A 160 0.18 2.97 -18.14
C ILE A 160 1.52 3.70 -18.26
N GLU A 161 1.76 4.30 -19.41
CA GLU A 161 2.94 5.13 -19.63
C GLU A 161 2.88 6.38 -18.75
N VAL A 162 3.99 6.72 -18.07
CA VAL A 162 4.12 7.93 -17.25
C VAL A 162 5.14 8.87 -17.85
N LYS A 163 4.72 10.08 -18.14
CA LYS A 163 5.59 11.18 -18.58
C LYS A 163 5.71 12.22 -17.47
N SER A 164 6.95 12.56 -17.13
CA SER A 164 7.23 13.63 -16.17
C SER A 164 8.40 14.48 -16.68
N PRO A 165 8.27 15.82 -16.67
CA PRO A 165 9.40 16.69 -16.91
C PRO A 165 10.53 16.38 -15.92
N PRO A 166 11.80 16.25 -16.39
CA PRO A 166 12.93 15.90 -15.52
C PRO A 166 13.10 16.87 -14.34
N GLU A 167 12.85 18.15 -14.55
CA GLU A 167 12.94 19.20 -13.54
C GLU A 167 11.93 19.03 -12.40
N LEU A 168 10.79 18.38 -12.65
CA LEU A 168 9.82 18.05 -11.59
C LEU A 168 10.34 16.90 -10.74
N LEU A 169 10.82 15.82 -11.36
CA LEU A 169 11.34 14.67 -10.64
C LEU A 169 12.58 15.01 -9.81
N GLN A 170 13.41 15.94 -10.27
CA GLN A 170 14.60 16.39 -9.54
C GLN A 170 14.28 17.05 -8.20
N LYS A 171 13.05 17.57 -8.00
CA LYS A 171 12.61 18.11 -6.71
C LYS A 171 12.50 17.04 -5.64
N LEU A 172 12.21 15.79 -6.03
CA LEU A 172 12.10 14.66 -5.10
C LEU A 172 13.48 14.12 -4.72
N PRO A 173 13.63 13.61 -3.47
CA PRO A 173 14.75 12.77 -3.11
C PRO A 173 14.88 11.59 -4.10
N GLU A 174 16.13 11.21 -4.42
CA GLU A 174 16.41 10.20 -5.44
C GLU A 174 15.63 8.88 -5.19
N GLY A 175 15.64 8.37 -3.97
CA GLY A 175 14.96 7.14 -3.60
C GLY A 175 13.42 7.18 -3.71
N ARG A 176 12.81 8.37 -3.89
CA ARG A 176 11.36 8.52 -4.06
C ARG A 176 10.92 8.69 -5.51
N ARG A 177 11.84 8.96 -6.43
CA ARG A 177 11.50 9.21 -7.85
C ARG A 177 10.94 7.97 -8.52
N GLU A 178 11.64 6.85 -8.39
CA GLU A 178 11.21 5.57 -8.92
C GLU A 178 9.89 5.10 -8.28
N ALA A 179 9.76 5.27 -6.97
CA ALA A 179 8.55 4.92 -6.24
C ALA A 179 7.34 5.72 -6.75
N LEU A 180 7.46 7.04 -6.90
CA LEU A 180 6.38 7.87 -7.44
C LEU A 180 6.00 7.46 -8.86
N LEU A 181 6.98 7.26 -9.76
CA LEU A 181 6.70 6.82 -11.14
C LEU A 181 6.00 5.45 -11.16
N GLY A 182 6.43 4.52 -10.32
CA GLY A 182 5.79 3.21 -10.17
C GLY A 182 4.33 3.32 -9.68
N VAL A 183 4.06 4.19 -8.72
CA VAL A 183 2.70 4.46 -8.22
C VAL A 183 1.81 5.04 -9.33
N LEU A 184 2.30 6.04 -10.05
CA LEU A 184 1.56 6.67 -11.14
C LEU A 184 1.30 5.69 -12.30
N ALA A 185 2.24 4.79 -12.58
CA ALA A 185 2.09 3.75 -13.60
C ALA A 185 0.96 2.75 -13.27
N GLN A 186 0.57 2.60 -11.98
CA GLN A 186 -0.57 1.79 -11.57
C GLN A 186 -1.93 2.44 -11.88
N ASP A 187 -1.97 3.61 -12.50
CA ASP A 187 -3.17 4.40 -12.80
C ASP A 187 -4.08 4.58 -11.57
N PRO A 188 -3.74 5.52 -10.68
CA PRO A 188 -4.46 5.70 -9.42
C PRO A 188 -5.89 6.23 -9.58
N ARG A 189 -6.31 6.62 -10.80
CA ARG A 189 -7.65 7.15 -11.06
C ARG A 189 -8.75 6.14 -10.70
N PRO A 190 -9.94 6.63 -10.29
CA PRO A 190 -11.14 5.81 -10.28
C PRO A 190 -11.45 5.31 -11.70
N GLN A 191 -11.67 4.00 -11.87
CA GLN A 191 -11.83 3.36 -13.19
C GLN A 191 -13.01 3.87 -14.03
N TYR A 192 -14.00 4.50 -13.37
CA TYR A 192 -15.17 5.08 -14.03
C TYR A 192 -14.96 6.54 -14.50
N GLN A 193 -13.77 7.10 -14.29
CA GLN A 193 -13.44 8.47 -14.68
C GLN A 193 -12.50 8.48 -15.88
N ASN A 194 -13.04 8.83 -17.06
CA ASN A 194 -12.30 8.91 -18.32
C ASN A 194 -12.31 10.32 -18.93
N ASP A 195 -12.30 11.36 -18.09
CA ASP A 195 -12.20 12.74 -18.56
C ASP A 195 -10.72 13.07 -18.85
N PRO A 196 -10.35 13.29 -20.14
CA PRO A 196 -8.96 13.54 -20.52
C PRO A 196 -8.45 14.93 -20.13
N GLU A 197 -9.35 15.88 -19.79
CA GLU A 197 -8.97 17.23 -19.35
C GLU A 197 -8.92 17.36 -17.82
N ARG A 198 -9.36 16.34 -17.09
CA ARG A 198 -9.37 16.36 -15.63
C ARG A 198 -7.97 16.27 -15.05
N VAL A 199 -7.67 17.20 -14.15
CA VAL A 199 -6.48 17.18 -13.32
C VAL A 199 -6.78 16.47 -12.01
N TYR A 200 -5.96 15.47 -11.69
CA TYR A 200 -6.00 14.72 -10.43
C TYR A 200 -4.90 15.22 -9.51
N GLY A 201 -5.17 15.21 -8.21
CA GLY A 201 -4.19 15.51 -7.17
C GLY A 201 -4.00 14.31 -6.26
N MET A 202 -2.77 14.07 -5.80
CA MET A 202 -2.38 12.98 -4.93
C MET A 202 -1.29 13.47 -3.98
N SER A 203 -1.42 13.13 -2.69
CA SER A 203 -0.34 13.36 -1.72
C SER A 203 0.59 12.17 -1.69
N PHE A 204 1.91 12.41 -1.78
CA PHE A 204 2.93 11.37 -1.77
C PHE A 204 4.22 11.89 -1.10
N GLY A 205 4.60 11.29 0.03
CA GLY A 205 5.87 11.56 0.72
C GLY A 205 6.10 13.03 1.09
N GLY A 206 5.03 13.76 1.44
CA GLY A 206 5.07 15.19 1.74
C GLY A 206 5.04 16.11 0.51
N TRP A 207 4.59 15.58 -0.64
CA TRP A 207 4.42 16.32 -1.88
C TRP A 207 2.99 16.23 -2.40
N ASP A 208 2.47 17.33 -2.92
CA ASP A 208 1.24 17.37 -3.73
C ASP A 208 1.63 17.12 -5.20
N VAL A 209 1.11 16.04 -5.76
CA VAL A 209 1.39 15.58 -7.13
C VAL A 209 0.16 15.83 -7.98
N LYS A 210 0.23 16.71 -8.96
CA LYS A 210 -0.86 16.89 -9.93
C LYS A 210 -0.53 16.22 -11.25
N PHE A 211 -1.49 15.51 -11.80
CA PHE A 211 -1.34 14.79 -13.05
C PHE A 211 -2.63 14.74 -13.85
N ARG A 212 -2.52 14.44 -15.13
CA ARG A 212 -3.61 14.21 -16.06
C ARG A 212 -3.35 12.96 -16.86
N VAL A 213 -4.41 12.28 -17.26
CA VAL A 213 -4.29 11.10 -18.14
C VAL A 213 -5.07 11.34 -19.43
N LYS A 214 -4.38 11.23 -20.56
CA LYS A 214 -4.93 11.39 -21.90
C LYS A 214 -4.34 10.31 -22.81
N ASP A 215 -5.19 9.68 -23.60
CA ASP A 215 -4.81 8.65 -24.57
C ASP A 215 -3.93 7.52 -23.99
N GLY A 216 -4.23 7.09 -22.75
CA GLY A 216 -3.47 6.04 -22.06
C GLY A 216 -2.15 6.48 -21.45
N VAL A 217 -1.79 7.77 -21.54
CA VAL A 217 -0.54 8.34 -21.01
C VAL A 217 -0.86 9.24 -19.80
N LEU A 218 -0.22 8.98 -18.67
CA LEU A 218 -0.25 9.84 -17.50
C LEU A 218 0.87 10.88 -17.60
N THR A 219 0.52 12.16 -17.53
CA THR A 219 1.49 13.27 -17.54
C THR A 219 1.48 13.97 -16.18
N VAL A 220 2.63 14.05 -15.53
CA VAL A 220 2.82 14.84 -14.31
C VAL A 220 2.87 16.31 -14.67
N LEU A 221 2.00 17.11 -14.05
CA LEU A 221 1.84 18.55 -14.33
C LEU A 221 2.58 19.40 -13.31
N SER A 222 2.55 19.02 -12.03
CA SER A 222 3.26 19.75 -10.97
C SER A 222 3.62 18.84 -9.80
N LEU A 223 4.72 19.22 -9.13
CA LEU A 223 5.13 18.69 -7.83
C LEU A 223 5.41 19.88 -6.91
N ALA A 224 4.65 19.99 -5.85
CA ALA A 224 4.79 21.02 -4.82
C ALA A 224 4.97 20.36 -3.45
N LYS A 225 5.88 20.90 -2.63
CA LYS A 225 6.04 20.43 -1.25
C LYS A 225 4.79 20.81 -0.47
N THR A 226 4.22 19.86 0.29
CA THR A 226 3.07 20.13 1.15
C THR A 226 3.53 21.06 2.27
N GLU A 227 2.90 22.22 2.42
CA GLU A 227 3.13 23.08 3.58
C GLU A 227 2.56 22.35 4.80
N HIS A 228 3.38 22.07 5.79
CA HIS A 228 2.91 21.57 7.07
C HIS A 228 2.09 22.70 7.73
N GLN A 229 0.78 22.49 7.90
CA GLN A 229 -0.03 23.25 8.83
C GLN A 229 0.23 22.80 10.27
#